data_11a83d6483e28a0f7ac449243cc76d8b
#
_entry.id   11a83d6483e28a0f7ac449243cc76d8b
#
_cell.length_a   1.000
_cell.length_b   1.000
_cell.length_c   1.000
_cell.angle_alpha   90.00
_cell.angle_beta   90.00
_cell.angle_gamma   90.00
#
_symmetry.space_group_name_H-M   'P 1'
#
loop_
_entity.id
_entity.type
_entity.pdbx_description
1 polymer ?
#
loop_
_entity_poly.entity_id
_entity_poly.type
_entity_poly.pdbx_seq_one_letter_code
_entity_poly.pdbx_strand_id
1 'polypeptide(L)'
;MITRAQAAEHGGFDEFWVIEDCFYTAGISLAATALAVTSDITVGVGIMPVVARNAAVTAMEIATLAQIAPGRLHAGLGHGVQGWMRQMNADVASPLTVLEETFDAVQRLLAGERLTVDGRYVTLNDVALDQPPPQKPLVSAGVRGPKSLEISGRVADGTILADFVNADYVRWARGIVGDEHRITVFALLAMGPTEAHPLIREGMAGYLAEVAQGIEGVPVSLRMAPLFDELAGQAAASSWFDAAMAMPEHWLTQIAAFGTPDQAAGYVQSLVEAGADAVAFFPSPEDPLDDGAYAAEELLPLVRSQAS
;
A
#
# COMPACT_ATOMS: atom_id res chain seq x y z
N MET A 1 -17.12 -4.31 6.36
CA MET A 1 -15.99 -5.21 6.09
C MET A 1 -16.41 -6.43 5.26
N ILE A 2 -17.23 -7.34 5.77
CA ILE A 2 -17.67 -8.56 5.08
C ILE A 2 -18.21 -8.25 3.68
N THR A 3 -19.21 -7.38 3.60
CA THR A 3 -19.84 -6.99 2.32
C THR A 3 -18.81 -6.43 1.30
N ARG A 4 -17.81 -5.68 1.77
CA ARG A 4 -16.77 -5.10 0.89
C ARG A 4 -15.86 -6.18 0.32
N ALA A 5 -15.40 -7.13 1.15
CA ALA A 5 -14.56 -8.23 0.69
C ALA A 5 -15.27 -9.11 -0.34
N GLN A 6 -16.54 -9.47 -0.05
CA GLN A 6 -17.37 -10.22 -0.97
C GLN A 6 -17.70 -9.46 -2.27
N ALA A 7 -17.95 -8.14 -2.18
CA ALA A 7 -18.19 -7.32 -3.37
C ALA A 7 -16.94 -7.24 -4.25
N ALA A 8 -15.74 -7.10 -3.66
CA ALA A 8 -14.49 -7.10 -4.40
C ALA A 8 -14.25 -8.43 -5.14
N GLU A 9 -14.49 -9.58 -4.47
CA GLU A 9 -14.38 -10.90 -5.09
C GLU A 9 -15.39 -11.08 -6.23
N HIS A 10 -16.66 -10.73 -6.01
CA HIS A 10 -17.71 -10.83 -7.04
C HIS A 10 -17.49 -9.85 -8.20
N GLY A 11 -16.91 -8.66 -7.92
CA GLY A 11 -16.53 -7.68 -8.94
C GLY A 11 -15.32 -8.10 -9.77
N GLY A 12 -14.66 -9.21 -9.41
CA GLY A 12 -13.56 -9.80 -10.17
C GLY A 12 -12.21 -9.15 -9.89
N PHE A 13 -12.03 -8.44 -8.79
CA PHE A 13 -10.69 -8.01 -8.37
C PHE A 13 -9.82 -9.20 -7.96
N ASP A 14 -8.52 -9.11 -8.24
CA ASP A 14 -7.57 -10.17 -7.93
C ASP A 14 -7.12 -10.11 -6.46
N GLU A 15 -7.11 -8.91 -5.86
CA GLU A 15 -6.66 -8.66 -4.50
C GLU A 15 -7.63 -7.72 -3.75
N PHE A 16 -7.80 -7.98 -2.45
CA PHE A 16 -8.52 -7.11 -1.52
C PHE A 16 -7.60 -6.73 -0.36
N TRP A 17 -7.32 -5.43 -0.20
CA TRP A 17 -6.41 -4.95 0.81
C TRP A 17 -7.14 -4.36 2.03
N VAL A 18 -6.71 -4.76 3.21
CA VAL A 18 -7.11 -4.14 4.48
C VAL A 18 -5.97 -3.26 4.98
N ILE A 19 -6.32 -2.13 5.60
CA ILE A 19 -5.37 -1.15 6.09
C ILE A 19 -5.26 -1.26 7.61
N GLU A 20 -4.03 -1.16 8.14
CA GLU A 20 -3.78 -1.00 9.56
C GLU A 20 -3.21 0.40 9.83
N ASP A 21 -4.11 1.36 9.93
CA ASP A 21 -3.78 2.73 10.30
C ASP A 21 -4.16 2.99 11.75
N CYS A 22 -3.22 3.48 12.54
CA CYS A 22 -3.46 3.86 13.92
C CYS A 22 -4.22 5.21 13.95
N PHE A 23 -5.35 5.33 14.61
CA PHE A 23 -5.95 4.35 15.54
C PHE A 23 -7.34 3.94 15.01
N TYR A 24 -7.36 3.45 13.80
CA TYR A 24 -8.56 3.22 13.00
C TYR A 24 -9.05 1.78 13.13
N THR A 25 -8.35 0.83 12.51
CA THR A 25 -8.72 -0.59 12.53
C THR A 25 -7.48 -1.48 12.61
N ALA A 26 -7.65 -2.69 13.18
CA ALA A 26 -6.58 -3.67 13.29
C ALA A 26 -6.54 -4.58 12.04
N GLY A 27 -5.43 -4.56 11.31
CA GLY A 27 -5.27 -5.26 10.03
C GLY A 27 -5.47 -6.78 10.13
N ILE A 28 -4.91 -7.43 11.16
CA ILE A 28 -5.02 -8.88 11.38
C ILE A 28 -6.47 -9.33 11.51
N SER A 29 -7.28 -8.62 12.31
CA SER A 29 -8.69 -8.98 12.52
C SER A 29 -9.51 -8.81 11.24
N LEU A 30 -9.23 -7.76 10.48
CA LEU A 30 -9.88 -7.51 9.20
C LEU A 30 -9.47 -8.54 8.15
N ALA A 31 -8.17 -8.88 8.07
CA ALA A 31 -7.66 -9.88 7.13
C ALA A 31 -8.25 -11.26 7.42
N ALA A 32 -8.29 -11.70 8.70
CA ALA A 32 -8.91 -12.95 9.10
C ALA A 32 -10.39 -12.99 8.69
N THR A 33 -11.11 -11.89 8.88
CA THR A 33 -12.52 -11.78 8.48
C THR A 33 -12.67 -11.88 6.96
N ALA A 34 -11.86 -11.17 6.19
CA ALA A 34 -11.91 -11.19 4.73
C ALA A 34 -11.61 -12.59 4.17
N LEU A 35 -10.53 -13.22 4.67
CA LEU A 35 -10.16 -14.59 4.28
C LEU A 35 -11.25 -15.62 4.58
N ALA A 36 -11.97 -15.45 5.69
CA ALA A 36 -13.03 -16.37 6.10
C ALA A 36 -14.33 -16.24 5.29
N VAL A 37 -14.59 -15.10 4.64
CA VAL A 37 -15.84 -14.83 3.91
C VAL A 37 -15.67 -14.77 2.40
N THR A 38 -14.46 -15.05 1.89
CA THR A 38 -14.09 -15.11 0.48
C THR A 38 -13.44 -16.44 0.16
N SER A 39 -13.40 -16.85 -1.11
CA SER A 39 -12.94 -18.17 -1.55
C SER A 39 -11.67 -18.14 -2.40
N ASP A 40 -11.50 -17.12 -3.25
CA ASP A 40 -10.48 -17.07 -4.29
C ASP A 40 -9.60 -15.83 -4.23
N ILE A 41 -10.16 -14.67 -3.86
CA ILE A 41 -9.44 -13.39 -3.84
C ILE A 41 -8.26 -13.42 -2.85
N THR A 42 -7.12 -12.88 -3.24
CA THR A 42 -5.99 -12.66 -2.33
C THR A 42 -6.31 -11.53 -1.36
N VAL A 43 -6.03 -11.72 -0.07
CA VAL A 43 -6.20 -10.68 0.94
C VAL A 43 -4.85 -10.11 1.34
N GLY A 44 -4.68 -8.81 1.13
CA GLY A 44 -3.50 -8.06 1.55
C GLY A 44 -3.69 -7.33 2.88
N VAL A 45 -2.61 -7.14 3.63
CA VAL A 45 -2.55 -6.24 4.80
C VAL A 45 -1.56 -5.11 4.50
N GLY A 46 -2.03 -3.90 4.42
CA GLY A 46 -1.18 -2.74 4.09
C GLY A 46 -1.29 -1.62 5.11
N ILE A 47 -0.37 -1.47 6.02
CA ILE A 47 0.76 -2.31 6.43
C ILE A 47 0.78 -2.44 7.96
N MET A 48 1.33 -3.53 8.46
CA MET A 48 1.58 -3.69 9.90
C MET A 48 2.86 -2.95 10.29
N PRO A 49 2.82 -1.99 11.24
CA PRO A 49 4.02 -1.31 11.72
C PRO A 49 4.95 -2.27 12.47
N VAL A 50 6.20 -2.41 12.02
CA VAL A 50 7.18 -3.33 12.62
C VAL A 50 7.53 -3.02 14.08
N VAL A 51 7.34 -1.76 14.51
CA VAL A 51 7.60 -1.33 15.88
C VAL A 51 6.43 -1.55 16.83
N ALA A 52 5.24 -1.86 16.30
CA ALA A 52 4.03 -2.06 17.10
C ALA A 52 3.88 -3.49 17.65
N ARG A 53 4.68 -4.44 17.11
CA ARG A 53 4.62 -5.86 17.45
C ARG A 53 6.01 -6.47 17.58
N ASN A 54 6.11 -7.53 18.39
CA ASN A 54 7.30 -8.37 18.39
C ASN A 54 7.38 -9.19 17.08
N ALA A 55 8.57 -9.36 16.51
CA ALA A 55 8.77 -10.08 15.25
C ALA A 55 8.24 -11.53 15.28
N ALA A 56 8.39 -12.24 16.40
CA ALA A 56 7.85 -13.60 16.54
C ALA A 56 6.33 -13.63 16.56
N VAL A 57 5.69 -12.63 17.21
CA VAL A 57 4.22 -12.48 17.21
C VAL A 57 3.74 -12.14 15.80
N THR A 58 4.41 -11.24 15.09
CA THR A 58 4.08 -10.91 13.70
C THR A 58 4.17 -12.15 12.81
N ALA A 59 5.23 -12.94 12.91
CA ALA A 59 5.37 -14.19 12.16
C ALA A 59 4.25 -15.20 12.50
N MET A 60 3.88 -15.32 13.76
CA MET A 60 2.79 -16.20 14.23
C MET A 60 1.43 -15.74 13.67
N GLU A 61 1.14 -14.44 13.69
CA GLU A 61 -0.10 -13.86 13.11
C GLU A 61 -0.19 -14.12 11.61
N ILE A 62 0.89 -13.85 10.86
CA ILE A 62 0.97 -14.10 9.42
C ILE A 62 0.81 -15.61 9.11
N ALA A 63 1.49 -16.47 9.86
CA ALA A 63 1.36 -17.93 9.69
C ALA A 63 -0.06 -18.41 9.92
N THR A 64 -0.75 -17.88 10.93
CA THR A 64 -2.14 -18.20 11.24
C THR A 64 -3.07 -17.80 10.10
N LEU A 65 -2.93 -16.57 9.56
CA LEU A 65 -3.72 -16.13 8.41
C LEU A 65 -3.46 -16.99 7.17
N ALA A 66 -2.20 -17.34 6.92
CA ALA A 66 -1.82 -18.18 5.78
C ALA A 66 -2.36 -19.64 5.92
N GLN A 67 -2.58 -20.11 7.15
CA GLN A 67 -3.23 -21.41 7.38
C GLN A 67 -4.75 -21.36 7.18
N ILE A 68 -5.40 -20.24 7.53
CA ILE A 68 -6.83 -20.04 7.27
C ILE A 68 -7.12 -20.11 5.78
N ALA A 69 -6.25 -19.52 4.95
CA ALA A 69 -6.43 -19.45 3.50
C ALA A 69 -5.08 -19.62 2.77
N PRO A 70 -4.61 -20.88 2.57
CA PRO A 70 -3.33 -21.14 1.93
C PRO A 70 -3.23 -20.51 0.53
N GLY A 71 -2.14 -19.78 0.28
CA GLY A 71 -1.88 -19.12 -1.01
C GLY A 71 -2.62 -17.79 -1.24
N ARG A 72 -3.51 -17.37 -0.32
CA ARG A 72 -4.34 -16.18 -0.50
C ARG A 72 -3.99 -15.01 0.44
N LEU A 73 -2.82 -15.03 1.07
CA LEU A 73 -2.37 -13.94 1.94
C LEU A 73 -1.18 -13.19 1.32
N HIS A 74 -1.24 -11.87 1.37
CA HIS A 74 -0.12 -10.96 1.09
C HIS A 74 0.09 -10.05 2.30
N ALA A 75 1.14 -10.25 3.07
CA ALA A 75 1.41 -9.46 4.27
C ALA A 75 2.29 -8.25 3.96
N GLY A 76 1.88 -7.06 4.35
CA GLY A 76 2.68 -5.84 4.28
C GLY A 76 3.21 -5.45 5.65
N LEU A 77 4.51 -5.21 5.75
CA LEU A 77 5.19 -4.67 6.93
C LEU A 77 5.83 -3.32 6.59
N GLY A 78 5.92 -2.41 7.54
CA GLY A 78 6.54 -1.12 7.27
C GLY A 78 6.89 -0.34 8.53
N HIS A 79 7.36 0.90 8.33
CA HIS A 79 7.74 1.77 9.45
C HIS A 79 6.55 2.21 10.32
N GLY A 80 5.33 2.23 9.77
CA GLY A 80 4.21 2.99 10.32
C GLY A 80 4.42 4.50 10.20
N VAL A 81 3.36 5.27 10.37
CA VAL A 81 3.43 6.74 10.40
C VAL A 81 4.12 7.17 11.70
N GLN A 82 5.25 7.85 11.59
CA GLN A 82 6.10 8.18 12.73
C GLN A 82 5.39 9.02 13.80
N GLY A 83 4.39 9.82 13.40
CA GLY A 83 3.53 10.54 14.32
C GLY A 83 2.74 9.61 15.24
N TRP A 84 2.12 8.59 14.69
CA TRP A 84 1.37 7.59 15.46
C TRP A 84 2.29 6.72 16.33
N MET A 85 3.48 6.38 15.81
CA MET A 85 4.46 5.64 16.59
C MET A 85 4.89 6.42 17.84
N ARG A 86 5.11 7.73 17.75
CA ARG A 86 5.37 8.60 18.91
C ARG A 86 4.19 8.68 19.87
N GLN A 87 2.95 8.79 19.35
CA GLN A 87 1.74 8.85 20.20
C GLN A 87 1.58 7.62 21.11
N MET A 88 2.00 6.44 20.62
CA MET A 88 1.92 5.20 21.41
C MET A 88 3.26 4.77 22.04
N ASN A 89 4.28 5.66 22.03
CA ASN A 89 5.60 5.41 22.60
C ASN A 89 6.29 4.17 21.98
N ALA A 90 6.09 3.98 20.67
CA ALA A 90 6.67 2.89 19.88
C ALA A 90 7.72 3.38 18.86
N ASP A 91 8.06 4.68 18.86
CA ASP A 91 9.10 5.21 17.99
C ASP A 91 10.49 4.72 18.43
N VAL A 92 11.37 4.55 17.45
CA VAL A 92 12.72 4.02 17.67
C VAL A 92 13.78 4.93 17.05
N ALA A 93 15.00 4.89 17.60
CA ALA A 93 16.11 5.72 17.12
C ALA A 93 16.59 5.33 15.71
N SER A 94 16.35 4.10 15.24
CA SER A 94 16.75 3.64 13.91
C SER A 94 15.63 2.82 13.25
N PRO A 95 14.65 3.49 12.60
CA PRO A 95 13.57 2.81 11.89
C PRO A 95 14.03 1.85 10.78
N LEU A 96 15.14 2.16 10.11
CA LEU A 96 15.73 1.28 9.09
C LEU A 96 16.24 -0.02 9.68
N THR A 97 16.94 0.03 10.81
CA THR A 97 17.48 -1.18 11.47
C THR A 97 16.36 -2.08 11.97
N VAL A 98 15.33 -1.53 12.62
CA VAL A 98 14.22 -2.36 13.10
C VAL A 98 13.43 -2.98 11.96
N LEU A 99 13.28 -2.27 10.84
CA LEU A 99 12.65 -2.81 9.63
C LEU A 99 13.43 -4.04 9.12
N GLU A 100 14.73 -3.90 8.91
CA GLU A 100 15.59 -4.95 8.39
C GLU A 100 15.63 -6.17 9.33
N GLU A 101 15.87 -5.97 10.64
CA GLU A 101 15.90 -7.04 11.62
C GLU A 101 14.55 -7.77 11.75
N THR A 102 13.43 -7.04 11.66
CA THR A 102 12.09 -7.64 11.71
C THR A 102 11.81 -8.48 10.47
N PHE A 103 12.15 -7.97 9.28
CA PHE A 103 11.97 -8.73 8.04
C PHE A 103 12.81 -10.01 8.06
N ASP A 104 14.10 -9.95 8.43
CA ASP A 104 14.94 -11.15 8.53
C ASP A 104 14.32 -12.19 9.46
N ALA A 105 13.92 -11.78 10.66
CA ALA A 105 13.31 -12.69 11.64
C ALA A 105 11.99 -13.28 11.16
N VAL A 106 11.09 -12.46 10.63
CA VAL A 106 9.76 -12.89 10.16
C VAL A 106 9.88 -13.85 8.98
N GLN A 107 10.69 -13.52 7.97
CA GLN A 107 10.90 -14.36 6.80
C GLN A 107 11.42 -15.76 7.18
N ARG A 108 12.41 -15.82 8.07
CA ARG A 108 13.03 -17.06 8.52
C ARG A 108 12.10 -17.89 9.41
N LEU A 109 11.35 -17.26 10.31
CA LEU A 109 10.33 -17.96 11.11
C LEU A 109 9.22 -18.54 10.21
N LEU A 110 8.75 -17.80 9.22
CA LEU A 110 7.76 -18.29 8.25
C LEU A 110 8.30 -19.44 7.38
N ALA A 111 9.60 -19.49 7.15
CA ALA A 111 10.28 -20.61 6.49
C ALA A 111 10.46 -21.84 7.41
N GLY A 112 10.04 -21.76 8.69
CA GLY A 112 10.13 -22.86 9.65
C GLY A 112 11.49 -22.96 10.37
N GLU A 113 12.33 -21.92 10.29
CA GLU A 113 13.61 -21.90 11.00
C GLU A 113 13.39 -21.71 12.51
N ARG A 114 14.36 -22.25 13.29
CA ARG A 114 14.52 -21.97 14.71
C ARG A 114 15.57 -20.90 14.92
N LEU A 115 15.20 -19.78 15.55
CA LEU A 115 16.05 -18.60 15.63
C LEU A 115 16.58 -18.33 17.04
N THR A 116 17.87 -18.06 17.13
CA THR A 116 18.50 -17.34 18.22
C THR A 116 19.24 -16.17 17.61
N VAL A 117 18.74 -14.96 17.82
CA VAL A 117 19.28 -13.70 17.29
C VAL A 117 19.37 -12.67 18.41
N ASP A 118 20.43 -11.87 18.39
CA ASP A 118 20.69 -10.79 19.35
C ASP A 118 20.95 -9.50 18.57
N GLY A 119 19.88 -8.98 17.94
CA GLY A 119 19.89 -7.74 17.19
C GLY A 119 19.75 -6.51 18.10
N ARG A 120 19.76 -5.35 17.50
CA ARG A 120 19.55 -4.09 18.22
C ARG A 120 18.12 -3.92 18.72
N TYR A 121 17.14 -4.39 17.93
CA TYR A 121 15.71 -4.27 18.20
C TYR A 121 15.00 -5.62 18.26
N VAL A 122 15.52 -6.63 17.55
CA VAL A 122 14.94 -7.97 17.53
C VAL A 122 15.88 -8.94 18.24
N THR A 123 15.46 -9.36 19.43
CA THR A 123 16.16 -10.40 20.20
C THR A 123 15.24 -11.59 20.37
N LEU A 124 15.66 -12.77 19.89
CA LEU A 124 14.93 -14.04 20.01
C LEU A 124 15.88 -15.08 20.57
N ASN A 125 15.39 -15.95 21.44
CA ASN A 125 16.16 -17.03 22.04
C ASN A 125 15.42 -18.35 21.87
N ASP A 126 15.92 -19.19 20.97
CA ASP A 126 15.39 -20.53 20.69
C ASP A 126 13.91 -20.51 20.22
N VAL A 127 13.53 -19.53 19.39
CA VAL A 127 12.15 -19.33 18.89
C VAL A 127 11.96 -20.03 17.55
N ALA A 128 10.89 -20.79 17.43
CA ALA A 128 10.39 -21.34 16.16
C ALA A 128 8.86 -21.30 16.16
N LEU A 129 8.23 -21.26 14.98
CA LEU A 129 6.80 -21.49 14.88
C LEU A 129 6.51 -22.99 15.00
N ASP A 130 5.62 -23.39 15.89
CA ASP A 130 5.18 -24.79 16.00
C ASP A 130 4.39 -25.23 14.77
N GLN A 131 3.74 -24.28 14.11
CA GLN A 131 2.95 -24.47 12.91
C GLN A 131 3.32 -23.42 11.85
N PRO A 132 4.46 -23.56 11.15
CA PRO A 132 4.79 -22.69 10.04
C PRO A 132 3.76 -22.89 8.91
N PRO A 133 3.53 -21.85 8.06
CA PRO A 133 2.55 -21.95 6.99
C PRO A 133 2.98 -23.01 5.97
N PRO A 134 2.03 -23.82 5.43
CA PRO A 134 2.34 -24.86 4.43
C PRO A 134 2.86 -24.25 3.13
N GLN A 135 2.47 -23.02 2.82
CA GLN A 135 2.97 -22.18 1.76
C GLN A 135 3.29 -20.81 2.35
N LYS A 136 4.55 -20.41 2.30
CA LYS A 136 4.97 -19.09 2.77
C LYS A 136 4.24 -18.00 1.97
N PRO A 137 3.51 -17.08 2.63
CA PRO A 137 2.87 -15.97 1.94
C PRO A 137 3.91 -14.94 1.49
N LEU A 138 3.52 -14.07 0.56
CA LEU A 138 4.33 -12.91 0.22
C LEU A 138 4.39 -11.95 1.41
N VAL A 139 5.60 -11.45 1.72
CA VAL A 139 5.82 -10.42 2.74
C VAL A 139 6.50 -9.22 2.09
N SER A 140 5.74 -8.16 1.89
CA SER A 140 6.20 -6.94 1.23
C SER A 140 6.47 -5.81 2.19
N ALA A 141 7.43 -4.94 1.84
CA ALA A 141 7.74 -3.75 2.61
C ALA A 141 6.96 -2.52 2.12
N GLY A 142 6.16 -1.91 3.00
CA GLY A 142 5.55 -0.60 2.75
C GLY A 142 6.54 0.51 3.05
N VAL A 143 7.21 1.03 2.02
CA VAL A 143 8.32 1.98 2.15
C VAL A 143 8.36 2.96 0.98
N ARG A 144 9.00 4.14 1.18
CA ARG A 144 8.98 5.24 0.20
C ARG A 144 10.36 5.79 -0.15
N GLY A 145 11.29 5.83 0.80
CA GLY A 145 12.58 6.47 0.63
C GLY A 145 13.67 5.55 0.09
N PRO A 146 14.77 6.08 -0.49
CA PRO A 146 15.79 5.28 -1.17
C PRO A 146 16.40 4.20 -0.27
N LYS A 147 16.78 4.54 0.96
CA LYS A 147 17.38 3.57 1.90
C LYS A 147 16.41 2.47 2.32
N SER A 148 15.13 2.80 2.48
CA SER A 148 14.11 1.79 2.80
C SER A 148 13.80 0.89 1.60
N LEU A 149 13.84 1.44 0.38
CA LEU A 149 13.71 0.66 -0.87
C LEU A 149 14.91 -0.29 -1.05
N GLU A 150 16.14 0.15 -0.76
CA GLU A 150 17.32 -0.72 -0.77
C GLU A 150 17.17 -1.90 0.23
N ILE A 151 16.63 -1.63 1.43
CA ILE A 151 16.32 -2.69 2.41
C ILE A 151 15.24 -3.61 1.84
N SER A 152 14.14 -3.06 1.34
CA SER A 152 13.06 -3.85 0.73
C SER A 152 13.57 -4.81 -0.34
N GLY A 153 14.38 -4.33 -1.28
CA GLY A 153 14.97 -5.15 -2.35
C GLY A 153 15.88 -6.29 -1.86
N ARG A 154 16.38 -6.20 -0.60
CA ARG A 154 17.23 -7.25 -0.02
C ARG A 154 16.51 -8.28 0.84
N VAL A 155 15.47 -7.86 1.58
CA VAL A 155 14.88 -8.68 2.65
C VAL A 155 13.40 -8.99 2.47
N ALA A 156 12.70 -8.30 1.57
CA ALA A 156 11.28 -8.49 1.33
C ALA A 156 11.01 -9.23 0.02
N ASP A 157 9.83 -9.85 -0.11
CA ASP A 157 9.38 -10.47 -1.35
C ASP A 157 8.81 -9.42 -2.34
N GLY A 158 8.49 -8.21 -1.85
CA GLY A 158 7.97 -7.11 -2.65
C GLY A 158 7.98 -5.78 -1.92
N THR A 159 7.57 -4.74 -2.63
CA THR A 159 7.44 -3.36 -2.11
C THR A 159 6.02 -2.85 -2.34
N ILE A 160 5.44 -2.20 -1.33
CA ILE A 160 4.18 -1.46 -1.43
C ILE A 160 4.51 0.03 -1.48
N LEU A 161 4.12 0.69 -2.57
CA LEU A 161 4.26 2.12 -2.79
C LEU A 161 2.91 2.80 -2.60
N ALA A 162 2.87 3.91 -1.89
CA ALA A 162 1.64 4.63 -1.59
C ALA A 162 1.79 6.16 -1.75
N ASP A 163 0.68 6.87 -1.73
CA ASP A 163 0.50 8.32 -1.79
C ASP A 163 0.97 8.97 -3.10
N PHE A 164 0.02 9.23 -3.99
CA PHE A 164 0.24 9.93 -5.26
C PHE A 164 1.37 9.34 -6.10
N VAL A 165 1.40 8.02 -6.18
CA VAL A 165 2.38 7.29 -6.99
C VAL A 165 2.18 7.63 -8.47
N ASN A 166 3.27 7.86 -9.18
CA ASN A 166 3.30 8.13 -10.62
C ASN A 166 4.35 7.26 -11.30
N ALA A 167 4.30 7.21 -12.63
CA ALA A 167 5.17 6.34 -13.42
C ALA A 167 6.67 6.61 -13.19
N ASP A 168 7.08 7.87 -13.01
CA ASP A 168 8.49 8.21 -12.78
C ASP A 168 8.97 7.69 -11.43
N TYR A 169 8.13 7.78 -10.41
CA TYR A 169 8.42 7.23 -9.09
C TYR A 169 8.50 5.69 -9.12
N VAL A 170 7.60 5.01 -9.85
CA VAL A 170 7.66 3.54 -10.00
C VAL A 170 8.95 3.13 -10.72
N ARG A 171 9.33 3.77 -11.83
CA ARG A 171 10.60 3.47 -12.53
C ARG A 171 11.81 3.68 -11.63
N TRP A 172 11.82 4.76 -10.87
CA TRP A 172 12.89 5.03 -9.91
C TRP A 172 12.96 3.96 -8.81
N ALA A 173 11.83 3.59 -8.22
CA ALA A 173 11.77 2.54 -7.21
C ALA A 173 12.20 1.19 -7.77
N ARG A 174 11.73 0.81 -8.98
CA ARG A 174 12.12 -0.41 -9.71
C ARG A 174 13.64 -0.49 -9.89
N GLY A 175 14.28 0.62 -10.26
CA GLY A 175 15.74 0.71 -10.41
C GLY A 175 16.51 0.48 -9.09
N ILE A 176 15.86 0.61 -7.93
CA ILE A 176 16.47 0.35 -6.61
C ILE A 176 16.20 -1.08 -6.15
N VAL A 177 14.94 -1.54 -6.26
CA VAL A 177 14.54 -2.86 -5.71
C VAL A 177 14.90 -4.03 -6.63
N GLY A 178 15.12 -3.79 -7.93
CA GLY A 178 15.46 -4.80 -8.94
C GLY A 178 14.26 -5.31 -9.74
N ASP A 179 14.53 -5.89 -10.90
CA ASP A 179 13.51 -6.22 -11.93
C ASP A 179 12.54 -7.33 -11.49
N GLU A 180 13.03 -8.34 -10.75
CA GLU A 180 12.24 -9.49 -10.30
C GLU A 180 11.45 -9.22 -8.99
N HIS A 181 11.65 -8.06 -8.37
CA HIS A 181 11.02 -7.71 -7.11
C HIS A 181 9.61 -7.18 -7.32
N ARG A 182 8.59 -7.76 -6.65
CA ARG A 182 7.19 -7.34 -6.83
C ARG A 182 6.97 -5.91 -6.36
N ILE A 183 6.32 -5.07 -7.16
CA ILE A 183 5.85 -3.74 -6.79
C ILE A 183 4.32 -3.69 -6.82
N THR A 184 3.72 -3.45 -5.66
CA THR A 184 2.29 -3.15 -5.52
C THR A 184 2.12 -1.65 -5.28
N VAL A 185 1.29 -0.99 -6.07
CA VAL A 185 0.99 0.44 -5.92
C VAL A 185 -0.37 0.61 -5.26
N PHE A 186 -0.42 1.41 -4.19
CA PHE A 186 -1.68 1.88 -3.62
C PHE A 186 -2.03 3.22 -4.26
N ALA A 187 -3.11 3.24 -5.02
CA ALA A 187 -3.56 4.36 -5.83
C ALA A 187 -4.91 4.88 -5.36
N LEU A 188 -5.05 6.20 -5.31
CA LEU A 188 -6.35 6.83 -5.07
C LEU A 188 -7.29 6.55 -6.25
N LEU A 189 -8.47 6.02 -5.96
CA LEU A 189 -9.57 5.88 -6.91
C LEU A 189 -10.42 7.16 -6.86
N ALA A 190 -10.32 7.96 -7.89
CA ALA A 190 -10.97 9.28 -7.99
C ALA A 190 -11.65 9.42 -9.37
N MET A 191 -12.39 8.39 -9.78
CA MET A 191 -13.07 8.31 -11.07
C MET A 191 -14.59 8.29 -10.91
N GLY A 192 -15.28 8.75 -11.93
CA GLY A 192 -16.73 8.76 -11.96
C GLY A 192 -17.26 9.40 -13.23
N PRO A 193 -18.59 9.53 -13.36
CA PRO A 193 -19.20 10.23 -14.49
C PRO A 193 -18.77 11.71 -14.51
N THR A 194 -18.71 12.31 -15.69
CA THR A 194 -18.18 13.67 -15.91
C THR A 194 -18.83 14.73 -15.02
N GLU A 195 -20.11 14.60 -14.72
CA GLU A 195 -20.83 15.50 -13.81
C GLU A 195 -20.36 15.45 -12.36
N ALA A 196 -19.73 14.35 -11.94
CA ALA A 196 -19.17 14.19 -10.60
C ALA A 196 -17.73 14.73 -10.48
N HIS A 197 -17.03 14.98 -11.59
CA HIS A 197 -15.61 15.39 -11.59
C HIS A 197 -15.31 16.60 -10.71
N PRO A 198 -16.14 17.64 -10.58
CA PRO A 198 -15.85 18.76 -9.67
C PRO A 198 -15.75 18.34 -8.20
N LEU A 199 -16.65 17.45 -7.72
CA LEU A 199 -16.65 16.95 -6.34
C LEU A 199 -15.48 15.97 -6.11
N ILE A 200 -15.23 15.10 -7.08
CA ILE A 200 -14.09 14.16 -7.04
C ILE A 200 -12.78 14.94 -6.96
N ARG A 201 -12.63 16.01 -7.72
CA ARG A 201 -11.47 16.90 -7.69
C ARG A 201 -11.30 17.57 -6.33
N GLU A 202 -12.38 18.06 -5.74
CA GLU A 202 -12.38 18.67 -4.42
C GLU A 202 -11.91 17.69 -3.35
N GLY A 203 -12.45 16.47 -3.35
CA GLY A 203 -12.04 15.38 -2.46
C GLY A 203 -10.55 15.04 -2.62
N MET A 204 -10.08 14.91 -3.85
CA MET A 204 -8.68 14.65 -4.16
C MET A 204 -7.76 15.80 -3.70
N ALA A 205 -8.15 17.05 -3.91
CA ALA A 205 -7.40 18.22 -3.45
C ALA A 205 -7.33 18.27 -1.92
N GLY A 206 -8.42 17.92 -1.23
CA GLY A 206 -8.47 17.77 0.23
C GLY A 206 -7.48 16.71 0.73
N TYR A 207 -7.51 15.53 0.15
CA TYR A 207 -6.57 14.45 0.48
C TYR A 207 -5.10 14.83 0.21
N LEU A 208 -4.82 15.46 -0.93
CA LEU A 208 -3.48 15.94 -1.25
C LEU A 208 -3.00 16.97 -0.22
N ALA A 209 -3.86 17.91 0.17
CA ALA A 209 -3.53 18.91 1.19
C ALA A 209 -3.25 18.26 2.56
N GLU A 210 -4.05 17.27 2.95
CA GLU A 210 -3.85 16.51 4.19
C GLU A 210 -2.50 15.79 4.19
N VAL A 211 -2.20 15.06 3.13
CA VAL A 211 -0.94 14.32 2.97
C VAL A 211 0.26 15.26 2.95
N ALA A 212 0.19 16.36 2.19
CA ALA A 212 1.30 17.29 2.04
C ALA A 212 1.61 18.10 3.32
N GLN A 213 0.59 18.35 4.16
CA GLN A 213 0.70 19.04 5.45
C GLN A 213 0.88 18.07 6.62
N GLY A 214 0.77 16.77 6.37
CA GLY A 214 0.89 15.74 7.39
C GLY A 214 2.27 15.70 8.06
N ILE A 215 2.37 14.93 9.14
CA ILE A 215 3.57 14.82 9.99
C ILE A 215 4.83 14.42 9.22
N GLU A 216 4.68 13.66 8.14
CA GLU A 216 5.79 13.21 7.30
C GLU A 216 6.14 14.19 6.17
N GLY A 217 5.31 15.22 5.99
CA GLY A 217 5.45 16.20 4.93
C GLY A 217 5.20 15.63 3.54
N VAL A 218 5.54 16.39 2.52
CA VAL A 218 5.31 16.02 1.12
C VAL A 218 6.01 14.71 0.76
N PRO A 219 5.28 13.67 0.31
CA PRO A 219 5.87 12.38 -0.02
C PRO A 219 6.82 12.45 -1.23
N VAL A 220 7.78 11.53 -1.27
CA VAL A 220 8.76 11.43 -2.38
C VAL A 220 8.06 11.22 -3.72
N SER A 221 7.03 10.39 -3.76
CA SER A 221 6.19 10.13 -4.93
C SER A 221 5.63 11.42 -5.53
N LEU A 222 5.03 12.28 -4.69
CA LEU A 222 4.47 13.55 -5.13
C LEU A 222 5.57 14.53 -5.59
N ARG A 223 6.73 14.57 -4.90
CA ARG A 223 7.88 15.39 -5.33
C ARG A 223 8.45 14.98 -6.69
N MET A 224 8.26 13.74 -7.10
CA MET A 224 8.69 13.23 -8.41
C MET A 224 7.59 13.33 -9.48
N ALA A 225 6.39 13.80 -9.11
CA ALA A 225 5.32 14.00 -10.08
C ALA A 225 5.65 15.15 -11.04
N PRO A 226 5.30 15.04 -12.32
CA PRO A 226 5.36 16.15 -13.25
C PRO A 226 4.63 17.38 -12.68
N LEU A 227 5.14 18.58 -12.97
CA LEU A 227 4.59 19.86 -12.47
C LEU A 227 4.59 20.02 -10.94
N PHE A 228 5.34 19.21 -10.19
CA PHE A 228 5.42 19.35 -8.73
C PHE A 228 5.93 20.74 -8.29
N ASP A 229 6.94 21.27 -8.97
CA ASP A 229 7.51 22.60 -8.64
C ASP A 229 6.47 23.71 -8.83
N GLU A 230 5.60 23.60 -9.84
CA GLU A 230 4.49 24.53 -10.06
C GLU A 230 3.44 24.41 -8.94
N LEU A 231 3.03 23.18 -8.60
CA LEU A 231 2.13 22.90 -7.48
C LEU A 231 2.68 23.47 -6.17
N ALA A 232 3.94 23.21 -5.84
CA ALA A 232 4.60 23.69 -4.62
C ALA A 232 4.72 25.22 -4.59
N GLY A 233 5.01 25.85 -5.74
CA GLY A 233 5.04 27.30 -5.87
C GLY A 233 3.68 27.94 -5.63
N GLN A 234 2.61 27.38 -6.18
CA GLN A 234 1.24 27.82 -5.93
C GLN A 234 0.82 27.58 -4.47
N ALA A 235 1.16 26.42 -3.91
CA ALA A 235 0.84 26.08 -2.52
C ALA A 235 1.52 27.04 -1.52
N ALA A 236 2.75 27.49 -1.80
CA ALA A 236 3.44 28.49 -1.00
C ALA A 236 2.79 29.89 -1.07
N ALA A 237 2.11 30.22 -2.15
CA ALA A 237 1.40 31.48 -2.34
C ALA A 237 -0.04 31.47 -1.80
N SER A 238 -0.66 30.29 -1.65
CA SER A 238 -2.03 30.15 -1.20
C SER A 238 -2.16 28.98 -0.17
N SER A 239 -2.54 27.82 -0.62
CA SER A 239 -2.61 26.59 0.18
C SER A 239 -2.41 25.37 -0.73
N TRP A 240 -2.08 24.20 -0.16
CA TRP A 240 -2.01 22.93 -0.92
C TRP A 240 -3.35 22.59 -1.56
N PHE A 241 -4.47 22.86 -0.89
CA PHE A 241 -5.80 22.64 -1.43
C PHE A 241 -6.07 23.54 -2.64
N ASP A 242 -5.88 24.86 -2.52
CA ASP A 242 -6.13 25.78 -3.62
C ASP A 242 -5.20 25.52 -4.82
N ALA A 243 -3.94 25.20 -4.53
CA ALA A 243 -2.98 24.81 -5.57
C ALA A 243 -3.43 23.55 -6.33
N ALA A 244 -3.85 22.49 -5.62
CA ALA A 244 -4.35 21.26 -6.23
C ALA A 244 -5.63 21.49 -7.05
N MET A 245 -6.53 22.34 -6.56
CA MET A 245 -7.73 22.76 -7.28
C MET A 245 -7.42 23.51 -8.57
N ALA A 246 -6.31 24.26 -8.62
CA ALA A 246 -5.87 25.02 -9.77
C ALA A 246 -5.07 24.20 -10.81
N MET A 247 -4.54 23.03 -10.43
CA MET A 247 -3.76 22.18 -11.33
C MET A 247 -4.61 21.72 -12.53
N PRO A 248 -4.01 21.60 -13.73
CA PRO A 248 -4.73 21.11 -14.90
C PRO A 248 -5.12 19.63 -14.72
N GLU A 249 -6.26 19.23 -15.27
CA GLU A 249 -6.81 17.88 -15.12
C GLU A 249 -5.82 16.78 -15.56
N HIS A 250 -5.10 16.98 -16.66
CA HIS A 250 -4.10 16.04 -17.14
C HIS A 250 -2.95 15.78 -16.16
N TRP A 251 -2.74 16.64 -15.17
CA TRP A 251 -1.79 16.38 -14.09
C TRP A 251 -2.39 15.43 -13.05
N LEU A 252 -3.67 15.61 -12.69
CA LEU A 252 -4.36 14.75 -11.73
C LEU A 252 -4.41 13.29 -12.21
N THR A 253 -4.59 13.09 -13.53
CA THR A 253 -4.56 11.75 -14.14
C THR A 253 -3.20 11.07 -14.14
N GLN A 254 -2.14 11.74 -13.70
CA GLN A 254 -0.81 11.14 -13.56
C GLN A 254 -0.49 10.68 -12.14
N ILE A 255 -1.27 11.11 -11.15
CA ILE A 255 -1.01 10.83 -9.73
C ILE A 255 -2.14 10.08 -9.04
N ALA A 256 -3.24 9.82 -9.75
CA ALA A 256 -4.39 9.06 -9.28
C ALA A 256 -5.17 8.44 -10.46
N ALA A 257 -5.98 7.42 -10.19
CA ALA A 257 -6.99 6.94 -11.12
C ALA A 257 -8.16 7.95 -11.14
N PHE A 258 -7.92 9.09 -11.80
CA PHE A 258 -8.80 10.26 -11.82
C PHE A 258 -9.55 10.39 -13.15
N GLY A 259 -10.78 10.89 -13.07
CA GLY A 259 -11.57 11.30 -14.25
C GLY A 259 -12.45 10.19 -14.82
N THR A 260 -12.44 10.04 -16.14
CA THR A 260 -13.21 8.98 -16.81
C THR A 260 -12.55 7.61 -16.67
N PRO A 261 -13.29 6.49 -16.90
CA PRO A 261 -12.70 5.15 -16.91
C PRO A 261 -11.48 5.02 -17.85
N ASP A 262 -11.52 5.62 -19.05
CA ASP A 262 -10.38 5.60 -19.99
C ASP A 262 -9.16 6.35 -19.42
N GLN A 263 -9.37 7.49 -18.77
CA GLN A 263 -8.28 8.24 -18.11
C GLN A 263 -7.68 7.45 -16.94
N ALA A 264 -8.51 6.84 -16.11
CA ALA A 264 -8.08 5.98 -15.02
C ALA A 264 -7.33 4.73 -15.52
N ALA A 265 -7.81 4.10 -16.62
CA ALA A 265 -7.12 2.99 -17.26
C ALA A 265 -5.74 3.42 -17.81
N GLY A 266 -5.65 4.60 -18.42
CA GLY A 266 -4.39 5.17 -18.89
C GLY A 266 -3.37 5.39 -17.75
N TYR A 267 -3.84 5.84 -16.58
CA TYR A 267 -2.99 5.95 -15.39
C TYR A 267 -2.48 4.57 -14.94
N VAL A 268 -3.35 3.57 -14.81
CA VAL A 268 -2.96 2.20 -14.45
C VAL A 268 -1.93 1.65 -15.43
N GLN A 269 -2.19 1.80 -16.74
CA GLN A 269 -1.27 1.36 -17.79
C GLN A 269 0.11 2.03 -17.63
N SER A 270 0.16 3.32 -17.34
CA SER A 270 1.42 4.04 -17.13
C SER A 270 2.25 3.49 -15.96
N LEU A 271 1.59 3.05 -14.89
CA LEU A 271 2.23 2.41 -13.73
C LEU A 271 2.77 1.01 -14.09
N VAL A 272 1.97 0.21 -14.81
CA VAL A 272 2.38 -1.13 -15.28
C VAL A 272 3.58 -1.03 -16.22
N GLU A 273 3.55 -0.13 -17.19
CA GLU A 273 4.68 0.14 -18.10
C GLU A 273 5.93 0.65 -17.36
N ALA A 274 5.74 1.30 -16.23
CA ALA A 274 6.83 1.75 -15.36
C ALA A 274 7.39 0.62 -14.47
N GLY A 275 6.73 -0.55 -14.43
CA GLY A 275 7.16 -1.73 -13.70
C GLY A 275 6.35 -2.04 -12.44
N ALA A 276 5.13 -1.53 -12.27
CA ALA A 276 4.21 -2.00 -11.25
C ALA A 276 3.63 -3.37 -11.62
N ASP A 277 3.58 -4.30 -10.68
CA ASP A 277 3.02 -5.64 -10.86
C ASP A 277 1.54 -5.72 -10.44
N ALA A 278 1.12 -4.82 -9.56
CA ALA A 278 -0.26 -4.70 -9.11
C ALA A 278 -0.60 -3.26 -8.73
N VAL A 279 -1.86 -2.88 -8.96
CA VAL A 279 -2.42 -1.60 -8.50
C VAL A 279 -3.63 -1.87 -7.63
N ALA A 280 -3.54 -1.51 -6.37
CA ALA A 280 -4.64 -1.59 -5.40
C ALA A 280 -5.27 -0.20 -5.22
N PHE A 281 -6.56 -0.10 -5.40
CA PHE A 281 -7.28 1.15 -5.26
C PHE A 281 -7.80 1.34 -3.84
N PHE A 282 -7.66 2.54 -3.30
CA PHE A 282 -8.44 2.95 -2.15
C PHE A 282 -9.54 3.91 -2.61
N PRO A 283 -10.80 3.48 -2.47
CA PRO A 283 -11.96 4.25 -2.87
C PRO A 283 -12.24 5.39 -1.89
N SER A 284 -13.15 6.28 -2.27
CA SER A 284 -13.65 7.33 -1.39
C SER A 284 -14.15 6.76 -0.05
N PRO A 285 -13.85 7.42 1.08
CA PRO A 285 -14.39 7.01 2.39
C PRO A 285 -15.91 7.09 2.48
N GLU A 286 -16.55 7.93 1.66
CA GLU A 286 -17.99 8.22 1.71
C GLU A 286 -18.82 7.07 1.14
N ASP A 287 -18.46 6.51 -0.01
CA ASP A 287 -19.16 5.37 -0.60
C ASP A 287 -18.21 4.34 -1.27
N PRO A 288 -17.41 3.63 -0.46
CA PRO A 288 -16.41 2.71 -1.01
C PRO A 288 -16.98 1.45 -1.67
N LEU A 289 -18.27 1.13 -1.47
CA LEU A 289 -18.93 0.01 -2.16
C LEU A 289 -19.36 0.41 -3.57
N ASP A 290 -19.91 1.61 -3.73
CA ASP A 290 -20.33 2.13 -5.00
C ASP A 290 -19.14 2.43 -5.92
N ASP A 291 -18.10 3.08 -5.38
CA ASP A 291 -16.84 3.31 -6.09
C ASP A 291 -16.20 1.99 -6.56
N GLY A 292 -16.18 0.96 -5.70
CA GLY A 292 -15.66 -0.35 -6.03
C GLY A 292 -16.48 -1.06 -7.10
N ALA A 293 -17.81 -0.98 -7.05
CA ALA A 293 -18.69 -1.54 -8.07
C ALA A 293 -18.51 -0.82 -9.42
N TYR A 294 -18.45 0.50 -9.41
CA TYR A 294 -18.20 1.29 -10.61
C TYR A 294 -16.84 0.97 -11.25
N ALA A 295 -15.79 0.82 -10.44
CA ALA A 295 -14.48 0.40 -10.94
C ALA A 295 -14.49 -1.02 -11.50
N ALA A 296 -15.24 -1.96 -10.90
CA ALA A 296 -15.38 -3.32 -11.40
C ALA A 296 -16.06 -3.37 -12.77
N GLU A 297 -17.09 -2.57 -12.97
CA GLU A 297 -17.86 -2.53 -14.21
C GLU A 297 -17.16 -1.77 -15.33
N GLU A 298 -16.57 -0.62 -15.01
CA GLU A 298 -16.10 0.33 -16.02
C GLU A 298 -14.56 0.31 -16.22
N LEU A 299 -13.78 0.08 -15.14
CA LEU A 299 -12.33 0.17 -15.20
C LEU A 299 -11.66 -1.19 -15.47
N LEU A 300 -12.04 -2.25 -14.74
CA LEU A 300 -11.36 -3.55 -14.85
C LEU A 300 -11.37 -4.13 -16.27
N PRO A 301 -12.46 -4.05 -17.07
CA PRO A 301 -12.43 -4.53 -18.45
C PRO A 301 -11.43 -3.79 -19.33
N LEU A 302 -11.28 -2.46 -19.14
CA LEU A 302 -10.31 -1.65 -19.89
C LEU A 302 -8.88 -2.03 -19.55
N VAL A 303 -8.56 -2.12 -18.26
CA VAL A 303 -7.21 -2.51 -17.79
C VAL A 303 -6.83 -3.90 -18.30
N ARG A 304 -7.75 -4.88 -18.22
CA ARG A 304 -7.49 -6.25 -18.66
C ARG A 304 -7.33 -6.38 -20.17
N SER A 305 -8.06 -5.58 -20.94
CA SER A 305 -7.91 -5.57 -22.41
C SER A 305 -6.57 -5.06 -22.88
N GLN A 306 -5.91 -4.20 -22.09
CA GLN A 306 -4.59 -3.64 -22.39
C GLN A 306 -3.44 -4.55 -21.95
N ALA A 307 -3.69 -5.50 -21.06
CA ALA A 307 -2.70 -6.46 -20.56
C ALA A 307 -2.59 -7.73 -21.41
N SER A 308 -3.47 -7.91 -22.41
CA SER A 308 -3.52 -9.05 -23.34
C SER A 308 -2.85 -8.72 -24.67
#